data_f5c9dd4149f35630068093629b093207
#
_entry.id   f5c9dd4149f35630068093629b093207
#
_cell.length_a   1.000
_cell.length_b   1.000
_cell.length_c   1.000
_cell.angle_alpha   90.00
_cell.angle_beta   90.00
_cell.angle_gamma   90.00
#
_symmetry.space_group_name_H-M   'P 1'
#
loop_
_entity.id
_entity.type
_entity.pdbx_description
1 polymer ?
#
loop_
_entity_poly.entity_id
_entity_poly.type
_entity_poly.pdbx_seq_one_letter_code
_entity_poly.pdbx_strand_id
1 'polypeptide(L)'
;FEQGEKTKRIYLEHYGGDEHSLVPSWFAKDTGITYEEANKKYNDGITWKQAAHDKFGTQLLVTSSADFHYSDIRDKLRKLLDDAGVPIQEKTDEELYDLVLPKGSKQEKAFIRLVVTFVTLVKSSCKSVKEVLKQAKNADNERSVFIIKNIFQPVYERYISALSDSNQIDFTDAILQATEICRTLHPVEYDYIIVDEFQDISVDR
;
A
#
# COMPACT_ATOMS: atom_id res chain seq x y z
N PHE A 1 -18.48 6.71 -21.37
CA PHE A 1 -17.66 6.76 -22.58
C PHE A 1 -18.53 7.21 -23.77
N GLU A 2 -18.15 8.26 -24.43
CA GLU A 2 -18.85 8.81 -25.60
C GLU A 2 -18.07 8.51 -26.88
N GLN A 3 -18.70 7.86 -27.83
CA GLN A 3 -18.12 7.56 -29.14
C GLN A 3 -19.10 8.04 -30.24
N GLY A 4 -18.83 9.18 -30.85
CA GLY A 4 -19.69 9.79 -31.85
C GLY A 4 -21.04 10.24 -31.31
N GLU A 5 -22.08 10.18 -32.13
CA GLU A 5 -23.46 10.62 -31.78
C GLU A 5 -24.21 9.67 -30.81
N LYS A 6 -23.63 8.50 -30.47
CA LYS A 6 -24.25 7.51 -29.57
C LYS A 6 -23.39 7.30 -28.32
N THR A 7 -23.91 7.72 -27.18
CA THR A 7 -23.34 7.41 -25.88
C THR A 7 -23.56 5.94 -25.57
N LYS A 8 -22.46 5.14 -25.49
CA LYS A 8 -22.50 3.77 -25.02
C LYS A 8 -22.12 3.75 -23.55
N ARG A 9 -23.01 3.27 -22.67
CA ARG A 9 -22.73 3.10 -21.25
C ARG A 9 -22.17 1.72 -21.00
N ILE A 10 -20.96 1.65 -20.41
CA ILE A 10 -20.30 0.44 -19.99
C ILE A 10 -20.11 0.53 -18.48
N TYR A 11 -20.45 -0.52 -17.79
CA TYR A 11 -20.32 -0.61 -16.34
C TYR A 11 -19.15 -1.54 -16.00
N LEU A 12 -18.38 -1.17 -15.00
CA LEU A 12 -17.30 -1.99 -14.44
C LEU A 12 -17.61 -2.25 -12.97
N GLU A 13 -17.68 -3.52 -12.61
CA GLU A 13 -17.86 -3.97 -11.23
C GLU A 13 -16.61 -4.75 -10.81
N HIS A 14 -16.20 -4.55 -9.55
CA HIS A 14 -15.16 -5.35 -8.92
C HIS A 14 -15.78 -6.17 -7.79
N TYR A 15 -15.69 -7.50 -7.90
CA TYR A 15 -16.21 -8.40 -6.89
C TYR A 15 -15.14 -8.77 -5.86
N GLY A 16 -15.48 -8.64 -4.57
CA GLY A 16 -14.58 -8.94 -3.46
C GLY A 16 -14.44 -10.42 -3.12
N GLY A 17 -15.08 -11.31 -3.87
CA GLY A 17 -14.97 -12.75 -3.68
C GLY A 17 -13.65 -13.32 -4.19
N ASP A 18 -13.28 -14.49 -3.64
CA ASP A 18 -12.14 -15.29 -4.11
C ASP A 18 -12.46 -16.04 -5.42
N GLU A 19 -11.59 -16.96 -5.83
CA GLU A 19 -11.73 -17.79 -7.04
C GLU A 19 -12.98 -18.68 -7.04
N HIS A 20 -13.51 -18.97 -5.86
CA HIS A 20 -14.76 -19.72 -5.67
C HIS A 20 -15.97 -18.81 -5.43
N SER A 21 -15.81 -17.50 -5.62
CA SER A 21 -16.83 -16.48 -5.32
C SER A 21 -17.25 -16.44 -3.84
N LEU A 22 -16.34 -16.83 -2.95
CA LEU A 22 -16.57 -16.78 -1.51
C LEU A 22 -16.09 -15.43 -0.95
N VAL A 23 -16.89 -14.85 -0.06
CA VAL A 23 -16.55 -13.62 0.64
C VAL A 23 -15.50 -13.88 1.73
N PRO A 24 -14.64 -12.90 2.06
CA PRO A 24 -13.74 -13.03 3.21
C PRO A 24 -14.49 -13.29 4.52
N SER A 25 -13.91 -14.08 5.41
CA SER A 25 -14.54 -14.48 6.67
C SER A 25 -14.95 -13.32 7.58
N TRP A 26 -14.23 -12.21 7.52
CA TRP A 26 -14.55 -10.99 8.28
C TRP A 26 -15.89 -10.37 7.85
N PHE A 27 -16.29 -10.54 6.58
CA PHE A 27 -17.52 -9.96 6.04
C PHE A 27 -18.76 -10.52 6.78
N ALA A 28 -18.77 -11.82 7.09
CA ALA A 28 -19.85 -12.43 7.88
C ALA A 28 -19.89 -11.90 9.31
N LYS A 29 -18.71 -11.69 9.94
CA LYS A 29 -18.61 -11.14 11.30
C LYS A 29 -19.17 -9.74 11.41
N ASP A 30 -18.86 -8.89 10.46
CA ASP A 30 -19.31 -7.50 10.44
C ASP A 30 -20.81 -7.35 10.18
N THR A 31 -21.42 -8.31 9.47
CA THR A 31 -22.85 -8.30 9.16
C THR A 31 -23.73 -9.05 10.17
N GLY A 32 -23.12 -9.79 11.11
CA GLY A 32 -23.83 -10.53 12.14
C GLY A 32 -24.65 -11.72 11.63
N ILE A 33 -24.34 -12.23 10.43
CA ILE A 33 -24.98 -13.41 9.81
C ILE A 33 -23.96 -14.55 9.70
N THR A 34 -24.44 -15.76 9.42
CA THR A 34 -23.55 -16.90 9.19
C THR A 34 -22.72 -16.73 7.93
N TYR A 35 -21.56 -17.38 7.85
CA TYR A 35 -20.70 -17.32 6.67
C TYR A 35 -21.41 -17.84 5.41
N GLU A 36 -22.22 -18.88 5.56
CA GLU A 36 -23.00 -19.44 4.45
C GLU A 36 -24.07 -18.47 3.94
N GLU A 37 -24.79 -17.81 4.85
CA GLU A 37 -25.77 -16.79 4.50
C GLU A 37 -25.12 -15.56 3.85
N ALA A 38 -23.94 -15.16 4.33
CA ALA A 38 -23.17 -14.08 3.75
C ALA A 38 -22.77 -14.38 2.30
N ASN A 39 -22.24 -15.58 2.04
CA ASN A 39 -21.88 -16.03 0.69
C ASN A 39 -23.09 -16.13 -0.23
N LYS A 40 -24.19 -16.71 0.26
CA LYS A 40 -25.43 -16.79 -0.53
C LYS A 40 -25.94 -15.42 -0.92
N LYS A 41 -26.09 -14.52 0.05
CA LYS A 41 -26.58 -13.14 -0.19
C LYS A 41 -25.67 -12.38 -1.17
N TYR A 42 -24.36 -12.56 -1.07
CA TYR A 42 -23.40 -11.92 -1.96
C TYR A 42 -23.56 -12.44 -3.39
N ASN A 43 -23.62 -13.75 -3.60
CA ASN A 43 -23.77 -14.37 -4.91
C ASN A 43 -25.15 -14.13 -5.53
N ASP A 44 -26.23 -14.11 -4.73
CA ASP A 44 -27.56 -13.68 -5.19
C ASP A 44 -27.52 -12.25 -5.71
N GLY A 45 -26.76 -11.35 -5.04
CA GLY A 45 -26.55 -9.98 -5.49
C GLY A 45 -25.80 -9.87 -6.83
N ILE A 46 -24.76 -10.70 -7.04
CA ILE A 46 -24.04 -10.80 -8.31
C ILE A 46 -24.99 -11.23 -9.44
N THR A 47 -25.72 -12.31 -9.20
CA THR A 47 -26.69 -12.86 -10.17
C THR A 47 -27.77 -11.84 -10.53
N TRP A 48 -28.27 -11.12 -9.54
CA TRP A 48 -29.24 -10.04 -9.78
C TRP A 48 -28.69 -8.90 -10.64
N LYS A 49 -27.44 -8.48 -10.37
CA LYS A 49 -26.77 -7.43 -11.16
C LYS A 49 -26.60 -7.85 -12.62
N GLN A 50 -26.13 -9.08 -12.86
CA GLN A 50 -25.96 -9.62 -14.20
C GLN A 50 -27.29 -9.64 -14.95
N ALA A 51 -28.34 -10.18 -14.33
CA ALA A 51 -29.68 -10.22 -14.91
C ALA A 51 -30.24 -8.81 -15.19
N ALA A 52 -29.94 -7.82 -14.34
CA ALA A 52 -30.35 -6.45 -14.58
C ALA A 52 -29.66 -5.85 -15.82
N HIS A 53 -28.35 -6.08 -15.97
CA HIS A 53 -27.60 -5.60 -17.14
C HIS A 53 -28.10 -6.26 -18.43
N ASP A 54 -28.37 -7.57 -18.40
CA ASP A 54 -28.94 -8.31 -19.53
C ASP A 54 -30.33 -7.75 -19.90
N LYS A 55 -31.19 -7.54 -18.92
CA LYS A 55 -32.55 -6.98 -19.12
C LYS A 55 -32.52 -5.60 -19.76
N PHE A 56 -31.57 -4.76 -19.38
CA PHE A 56 -31.49 -3.39 -19.89
C PHE A 56 -30.56 -3.23 -21.10
N GLY A 57 -29.98 -4.33 -21.59
CA GLY A 57 -29.07 -4.32 -22.75
C GLY A 57 -27.81 -3.50 -22.50
N THR A 58 -27.34 -3.42 -21.24
CA THR A 58 -26.13 -2.69 -20.85
C THR A 58 -24.97 -3.67 -20.70
N GLN A 59 -23.76 -3.22 -21.06
CA GLN A 59 -22.56 -4.03 -20.96
C GLN A 59 -21.96 -3.93 -19.54
N LEU A 60 -21.76 -5.07 -18.88
CA LEU A 60 -21.08 -5.19 -17.61
C LEU A 60 -19.73 -5.87 -17.78
N LEU A 61 -18.66 -5.19 -17.41
CA LEU A 61 -17.31 -5.74 -17.27
C LEU A 61 -17.09 -6.11 -15.81
N VAL A 62 -16.44 -7.23 -15.58
CA VAL A 62 -16.25 -7.77 -14.23
C VAL A 62 -14.79 -8.09 -13.95
N THR A 63 -14.32 -7.64 -12.81
CA THR A 63 -13.06 -8.08 -12.18
C THR A 63 -13.36 -8.57 -10.77
N SER A 64 -12.44 -9.36 -10.19
CA SER A 64 -12.59 -9.91 -8.85
C SER A 64 -11.31 -9.80 -8.04
N SER A 65 -11.40 -9.98 -6.73
CA SER A 65 -10.23 -10.04 -5.85
C SER A 65 -9.28 -11.20 -6.22
N ALA A 66 -9.79 -12.30 -6.77
CA ALA A 66 -8.99 -13.39 -7.29
C ALA A 66 -8.04 -12.95 -8.41
N ASP A 67 -8.43 -11.96 -9.21
CA ASP A 67 -7.60 -11.45 -10.31
C ASP A 67 -6.29 -10.80 -9.84
N PHE A 68 -6.24 -10.31 -8.59
CA PHE A 68 -5.01 -9.79 -7.99
C PHE A 68 -4.02 -10.88 -7.56
N HIS A 69 -4.52 -12.08 -7.29
CA HIS A 69 -3.70 -13.19 -6.80
C HIS A 69 -3.17 -14.07 -7.92
N TYR A 70 -3.95 -14.25 -8.99
CA TYR A 70 -3.68 -15.24 -10.03
C TYR A 70 -3.30 -14.63 -11.38
N SER A 71 -3.46 -13.31 -11.56
CA SER A 71 -3.12 -12.65 -12.82
C SER A 71 -2.69 -11.18 -12.57
N ASP A 72 -2.11 -10.53 -13.58
CA ASP A 72 -1.98 -9.09 -13.53
C ASP A 72 -3.36 -8.47 -13.84
N ILE A 73 -4.00 -7.92 -12.82
CA ILE A 73 -5.31 -7.26 -12.93
C ILE A 73 -5.31 -6.17 -14.00
N ARG A 74 -4.17 -5.53 -14.25
CA ARG A 74 -4.04 -4.48 -15.28
C ARG A 74 -4.18 -5.06 -16.68
N ASP A 75 -3.58 -6.21 -16.94
CA ASP A 75 -3.68 -6.89 -18.23
C ASP A 75 -5.10 -7.40 -18.48
N LYS A 76 -5.74 -7.97 -17.44
CA LYS A 76 -7.14 -8.37 -17.52
C LYS A 76 -8.05 -7.16 -17.80
N LEU A 77 -7.86 -6.06 -17.06
CA LEU A 77 -8.66 -4.85 -17.24
C LEU A 77 -8.45 -4.23 -18.62
N ARG A 78 -7.19 -4.17 -19.09
CA ARG A 78 -6.85 -3.70 -20.45
C ARG A 78 -7.60 -4.50 -21.49
N LYS A 79 -7.54 -5.83 -21.41
CA LYS A 79 -8.25 -6.71 -22.35
C LYS A 79 -9.76 -6.50 -22.32
N LEU A 80 -10.38 -6.41 -21.12
CA LEU A 80 -11.81 -6.16 -20.98
C LEU A 80 -12.25 -4.82 -21.60
N LEU A 81 -11.43 -3.78 -21.45
CA LEU A 81 -11.71 -2.46 -22.01
C LEU A 81 -11.53 -2.45 -23.53
N ASP A 82 -10.47 -3.09 -24.05
CA ASP A 82 -10.23 -3.22 -25.50
C ASP A 82 -11.36 -4.00 -26.17
N ASP A 83 -11.77 -5.14 -25.60
CA ASP A 83 -12.88 -5.96 -26.09
C ASP A 83 -14.22 -5.18 -26.09
N ALA A 84 -14.38 -4.25 -25.15
CA ALA A 84 -15.54 -3.40 -25.06
C ALA A 84 -15.47 -2.15 -25.97
N GLY A 85 -14.35 -1.93 -26.66
CA GLY A 85 -14.11 -0.77 -27.52
C GLY A 85 -13.91 0.54 -26.76
N VAL A 86 -13.43 0.46 -25.51
CA VAL A 86 -13.10 1.64 -24.70
C VAL A 86 -11.65 2.04 -24.97
N PRO A 87 -11.40 3.26 -25.49
CA PRO A 87 -10.03 3.70 -25.73
C PRO A 87 -9.29 3.84 -24.40
N ILE A 88 -8.10 3.26 -24.33
CA ILE A 88 -7.23 3.35 -23.18
C ILE A 88 -6.25 4.49 -23.44
N GLN A 89 -6.23 5.45 -22.53
CA GLN A 89 -5.21 6.50 -22.50
C GLN A 89 -4.24 6.21 -21.36
N GLU A 90 -3.02 5.87 -21.72
CA GLU A 90 -1.96 5.72 -20.73
C GLU A 90 -1.59 7.09 -20.15
N LYS A 91 -1.38 7.12 -18.84
CA LYS A 91 -0.92 8.28 -18.10
C LYS A 91 0.49 8.05 -17.59
N THR A 92 1.25 9.12 -17.48
CA THR A 92 2.57 9.06 -16.82
C THR A 92 2.42 8.77 -15.34
N ASP A 93 3.49 8.30 -14.70
CA ASP A 93 3.49 8.06 -13.26
C ASP A 93 3.20 9.33 -12.46
N GLU A 94 3.66 10.49 -12.93
CA GLU A 94 3.37 11.80 -12.33
C GLU A 94 1.89 12.16 -12.42
N GLU A 95 1.25 11.97 -13.59
CA GLU A 95 -0.19 12.19 -13.76
C GLU A 95 -1.02 11.24 -12.89
N LEU A 96 -0.58 9.98 -12.76
CA LEU A 96 -1.24 9.00 -11.87
C LEU A 96 -1.08 9.39 -10.41
N TYR A 97 0.11 9.84 -10.01
CA TYR A 97 0.36 10.31 -8.66
C TYR A 97 -0.54 11.50 -8.31
N ASP A 98 -0.62 12.50 -9.18
CA ASP A 98 -1.45 13.68 -8.98
C ASP A 98 -2.96 13.37 -8.92
N LEU A 99 -3.41 12.33 -9.63
CA LEU A 99 -4.79 11.86 -9.56
C LEU A 99 -5.12 11.15 -8.25
N VAL A 100 -4.21 10.31 -7.75
CA VAL A 100 -4.42 9.49 -6.54
C VAL A 100 -4.12 10.29 -5.28
N LEU A 101 -3.09 11.12 -5.33
CA LEU A 101 -2.59 11.94 -4.23
C LEU A 101 -2.45 13.41 -4.67
N PRO A 102 -3.58 14.13 -4.91
CA PRO A 102 -3.52 15.51 -5.35
C PRO A 102 -2.65 16.37 -4.44
N LYS A 103 -1.77 17.17 -5.03
CA LYS A 103 -0.81 18.02 -4.32
C LYS A 103 -1.48 18.90 -3.27
N GLY A 104 -0.97 18.87 -2.05
CA GLY A 104 -1.53 19.59 -0.90
C GLY A 104 -2.77 18.97 -0.27
N SER A 105 -3.26 17.84 -0.80
CA SER A 105 -4.41 17.12 -0.25
C SER A 105 -4.14 16.54 1.14
N LYS A 106 -5.20 16.23 1.88
CA LYS A 106 -5.09 15.53 3.17
C LYS A 106 -4.48 14.14 3.01
N GLN A 107 -4.80 13.47 1.91
CA GLN A 107 -4.30 12.14 1.57
C GLN A 107 -2.79 12.16 1.32
N GLU A 108 -2.31 13.10 0.51
CA GLU A 108 -0.87 13.27 0.25
C GLU A 108 -0.11 13.55 1.55
N LYS A 109 -0.59 14.51 2.37
CA LYS A 109 0.03 14.83 3.66
C LYS A 109 0.06 13.64 4.61
N ALA A 110 -1.00 12.83 4.64
CA ALA A 110 -1.06 11.61 5.44
C ALA A 110 -0.07 10.56 4.94
N PHE A 111 0.04 10.38 3.63
CA PHE A 111 0.99 9.47 3.01
C PHE A 111 2.44 9.89 3.28
N ILE A 112 2.78 11.16 3.08
CA ILE A 112 4.11 11.69 3.39
C ILE A 112 4.46 11.46 4.86
N ARG A 113 3.53 11.75 5.78
CA ARG A 113 3.74 11.52 7.21
C ARG A 113 4.00 10.05 7.51
N LEU A 114 3.25 9.14 6.89
CA LEU A 114 3.45 7.70 7.05
C LEU A 114 4.85 7.27 6.60
N VAL A 115 5.31 7.75 5.44
CA VAL A 115 6.64 7.48 4.90
C VAL A 115 7.73 8.02 5.81
N VAL A 116 7.61 9.28 6.26
CA VAL A 116 8.57 9.89 7.20
C VAL A 116 8.64 9.09 8.49
N THR A 117 7.49 8.70 9.05
CA THR A 117 7.44 7.87 10.26
C THR A 117 8.14 6.53 10.05
N PHE A 118 7.91 5.88 8.90
CA PHE A 118 8.59 4.62 8.57
C PHE A 118 10.11 4.79 8.50
N VAL A 119 10.61 5.81 7.79
CA VAL A 119 12.05 6.10 7.68
C VAL A 119 12.65 6.33 9.06
N THR A 120 12.01 7.16 9.88
CA THR A 120 12.48 7.45 11.25
C THR A 120 12.53 6.19 12.10
N LEU A 121 11.47 5.38 12.11
CA LEU A 121 11.41 4.15 12.89
C LEU A 121 12.44 3.10 12.45
N VAL A 122 12.65 2.94 11.15
CA VAL A 122 13.67 2.01 10.64
C VAL A 122 15.06 2.45 11.09
N LYS A 123 15.40 3.71 10.93
CA LYS A 123 16.71 4.25 11.33
C LYS A 123 16.92 4.16 12.85
N SER A 124 15.96 4.63 13.65
CA SER A 124 16.07 4.62 15.11
C SER A 124 16.01 3.22 15.74
N SER A 125 15.48 2.23 15.02
CA SER A 125 15.53 0.83 15.47
C SER A 125 16.87 0.14 15.24
N CYS A 126 17.81 0.79 14.58
CA CYS A 126 19.09 0.20 14.13
C CYS A 126 18.90 -1.08 13.28
N LYS A 127 17.73 -1.25 12.65
CA LYS A 127 17.41 -2.39 11.78
C LYS A 127 17.49 -2.00 10.31
N SER A 128 17.96 -2.92 9.50
CA SER A 128 17.85 -2.78 8.06
C SER A 128 16.40 -3.01 7.60
N VAL A 129 16.02 -2.44 6.45
CA VAL A 129 14.71 -2.71 5.82
C VAL A 129 14.53 -4.21 5.56
N LYS A 130 15.61 -4.95 5.27
CA LYS A 130 15.57 -6.42 5.09
C LYS A 130 15.13 -7.15 6.35
N GLU A 131 15.61 -6.72 7.53
CA GLU A 131 15.21 -7.29 8.81
C GLU A 131 13.76 -6.98 9.15
N VAL A 132 13.30 -5.74 8.89
CA VAL A 132 11.90 -5.35 9.04
C VAL A 132 11.00 -6.19 8.12
N LEU A 133 11.41 -6.39 6.86
CA LEU A 133 10.70 -7.24 5.91
C LEU A 133 10.65 -8.71 6.38
N LYS A 134 11.74 -9.23 6.94
CA LYS A 134 11.78 -10.58 7.53
C LYS A 134 10.82 -10.72 8.70
N GLN A 135 10.73 -9.70 9.57
CA GLN A 135 9.78 -9.69 10.68
C GLN A 135 8.33 -9.68 10.19
N ALA A 136 8.00 -8.88 9.18
CA ALA A 136 6.66 -8.84 8.59
C ALA A 136 6.27 -10.20 7.97
N LYS A 137 7.20 -10.89 7.31
CA LYS A 137 6.99 -12.26 6.80
C LYS A 137 6.76 -13.27 7.91
N ASN A 138 7.53 -13.21 8.98
CA ASN A 138 7.38 -14.13 10.12
C ASN A 138 6.06 -13.92 10.87
N ALA A 139 5.47 -12.72 10.79
CA ALA A 139 4.17 -12.39 11.36
C ALA A 139 3.00 -12.73 10.43
N ASP A 140 3.27 -13.39 9.29
CA ASP A 140 2.28 -13.75 8.26
C ASP A 140 1.42 -12.56 7.79
N ASN A 141 2.05 -11.39 7.69
CA ASN A 141 1.38 -10.15 7.32
C ASN A 141 1.73 -9.76 5.88
N GLU A 142 1.09 -10.42 4.92
CA GLU A 142 1.31 -10.23 3.48
C GLU A 142 1.12 -8.77 3.05
N ARG A 143 0.14 -8.08 3.62
CA ARG A 143 -0.11 -6.67 3.32
C ARG A 143 1.08 -5.79 3.73
N SER A 144 1.62 -6.02 4.92
CA SER A 144 2.82 -5.28 5.38
C SER A 144 4.02 -5.62 4.52
N VAL A 145 4.21 -6.89 4.15
CA VAL A 145 5.28 -7.32 3.23
C VAL A 145 5.17 -6.59 1.89
N PHE A 146 3.97 -6.53 1.32
CA PHE A 146 3.72 -5.82 0.05
C PHE A 146 4.05 -4.33 0.16
N ILE A 147 3.56 -3.64 1.18
CA ILE A 147 3.76 -2.20 1.37
C ILE A 147 5.24 -1.89 1.62
N ILE A 148 5.92 -2.65 2.48
CA ILE A 148 7.34 -2.44 2.77
C ILE A 148 8.16 -2.63 1.50
N LYS A 149 7.96 -3.72 0.77
CA LYS A 149 8.74 -4.05 -0.41
C LYS A 149 8.52 -3.08 -1.59
N ASN A 150 7.26 -2.72 -1.84
CA ASN A 150 6.90 -2.01 -3.07
C ASN A 150 6.76 -0.49 -2.89
N ILE A 151 6.65 0.00 -1.66
CA ILE A 151 6.49 1.43 -1.38
C ILE A 151 7.63 1.94 -0.50
N PHE A 152 7.76 1.41 0.71
CA PHE A 152 8.70 1.99 1.68
C PHE A 152 10.16 1.73 1.35
N GLN A 153 10.51 0.53 0.91
CA GLN A 153 11.90 0.21 0.57
C GLN A 153 12.44 1.08 -0.57
N PRO A 154 11.78 1.23 -1.73
CA PRO A 154 12.25 2.11 -2.79
C PRO A 154 12.40 3.57 -2.35
N VAL A 155 11.46 4.08 -1.56
CA VAL A 155 11.52 5.46 -1.03
C VAL A 155 12.68 5.60 -0.05
N TYR A 156 12.87 4.64 0.84
CA TYR A 156 13.99 4.64 1.80
C TYR A 156 15.34 4.60 1.09
N GLU A 157 15.52 3.71 0.13
CA GLU A 157 16.76 3.60 -0.65
C GLU A 157 17.05 4.90 -1.41
N ARG A 158 16.03 5.52 -2.01
CA ARG A 158 16.18 6.82 -2.69
C ARG A 158 16.54 7.94 -1.71
N TYR A 159 15.94 7.95 -0.52
CA TYR A 159 16.25 8.92 0.53
C TYR A 159 17.71 8.81 0.98
N ILE A 160 18.17 7.60 1.29
CA ILE A 160 19.57 7.36 1.70
C ILE A 160 20.55 7.74 0.58
N SER A 161 20.25 7.39 -0.68
CA SER A 161 21.07 7.81 -1.83
C SER A 161 21.14 9.32 -1.94
N ALA A 162 20.02 10.02 -1.80
CA ALA A 162 19.98 11.49 -1.91
C ALA A 162 20.81 12.19 -0.81
N LEU A 163 20.79 11.65 0.42
CA LEU A 163 21.66 12.15 1.50
C LEU A 163 23.14 11.92 1.16
N SER A 164 23.48 10.72 0.68
CA SER A 164 24.86 10.38 0.30
C SER A 164 25.35 11.25 -0.85
N ASP A 165 24.55 11.40 -1.91
CA ASP A 165 24.89 12.18 -3.11
C ASP A 165 25.15 13.66 -2.79
N SER A 166 24.42 14.19 -1.79
CA SER A 166 24.56 15.58 -1.32
C SER A 166 25.57 15.75 -0.17
N ASN A 167 26.23 14.66 0.24
CA ASN A 167 27.13 14.62 1.39
C ASN A 167 26.47 15.18 2.68
N GLN A 168 25.22 14.80 2.90
CA GLN A 168 24.41 15.21 4.04
C GLN A 168 24.06 14.01 4.94
N ILE A 169 23.80 14.31 6.19
CA ILE A 169 23.26 13.36 7.18
C ILE A 169 22.03 13.96 7.84
N ASP A 170 21.11 13.13 8.26
CA ASP A 170 19.99 13.57 9.10
C ASP A 170 20.30 13.43 10.60
N PHE A 171 19.38 13.87 11.45
CA PHE A 171 19.56 13.82 12.90
C PHE A 171 19.79 12.40 13.44
N THR A 172 19.10 11.41 12.88
CA THR A 172 19.28 10.01 13.29
C THR A 172 20.67 9.50 12.89
N ASP A 173 21.16 9.84 11.69
CA ASP A 173 22.52 9.50 11.26
C ASP A 173 23.56 10.15 12.18
N ALA A 174 23.35 11.41 12.57
CA ALA A 174 24.26 12.11 13.47
C ALA A 174 24.37 11.40 14.83
N ILE A 175 23.23 10.94 15.38
CA ILE A 175 23.20 10.19 16.65
C ILE A 175 23.87 8.83 16.48
N LEU A 176 23.58 8.09 15.40
CA LEU A 176 24.17 6.78 15.14
C LEU A 176 25.69 6.89 14.96
N GLN A 177 26.17 7.89 14.22
CA GLN A 177 27.61 8.14 14.05
C GLN A 177 28.27 8.54 15.37
N ALA A 178 27.63 9.42 16.16
CA ALA A 178 28.12 9.80 17.48
C ALA A 178 28.22 8.58 18.40
N THR A 179 27.22 7.70 18.40
CA THR A 179 27.21 6.46 19.18
C THR A 179 28.37 5.54 18.78
N GLU A 180 28.64 5.39 17.49
CA GLU A 180 29.73 4.57 16.98
C GLU A 180 31.11 5.18 17.35
N ILE A 181 31.25 6.49 17.26
CA ILE A 181 32.43 7.21 17.69
C ILE A 181 32.66 7.00 19.20
N CYS A 182 31.62 7.14 20.03
CA CYS A 182 31.73 6.91 21.47
C CYS A 182 32.10 5.47 21.83
N ARG A 183 31.68 4.47 21.03
CA ARG A 183 32.08 3.06 21.24
C ARG A 183 33.55 2.81 20.90
N THR A 184 34.09 3.55 19.94
CA THR A 184 35.49 3.39 19.50
C THR A 184 36.48 4.26 20.26
N LEU A 185 36.02 5.40 20.77
CA LEU A 185 36.79 6.22 21.69
C LEU A 185 36.74 5.58 23.10
N HIS A 186 37.88 5.49 23.77
CA HIS A 186 37.92 5.03 25.16
C HIS A 186 36.96 5.77 26.05
N PRO A 187 36.39 5.10 27.09
CA PRO A 187 35.32 5.66 27.88
C PRO A 187 35.66 7.04 28.36
N VAL A 188 34.73 7.97 28.12
CA VAL A 188 34.82 9.32 28.65
C VAL A 188 34.83 9.19 30.17
N GLU A 189 35.84 9.70 30.80
CA GLU A 189 36.00 9.65 32.27
C GLU A 189 35.02 10.64 32.92
N TYR A 190 33.74 10.24 33.02
CA TYR A 190 32.77 10.91 33.86
C TYR A 190 32.49 10.09 35.11
N ASP A 191 32.56 10.71 36.28
CA ASP A 191 32.18 10.08 37.55
C ASP A 191 30.65 9.85 37.62
N TYR A 192 29.87 10.70 36.94
CA TYR A 192 28.41 10.64 36.95
C TYR A 192 27.85 11.01 35.58
N ILE A 193 26.80 10.30 35.17
CA ILE A 193 25.99 10.62 33.98
C ILE A 193 24.55 10.79 34.47
N ILE A 194 23.98 11.97 34.26
CA ILE A 194 22.59 12.28 34.59
C ILE A 194 21.83 12.45 33.26
N VAL A 195 20.78 11.66 33.10
CA VAL A 195 19.94 11.70 31.89
C VAL A 195 18.59 12.30 32.25
N ASP A 196 18.26 13.43 31.62
CA ASP A 196 16.92 14.03 31.66
C ASP A 196 16.05 13.44 30.56
N GLU A 197 14.72 13.48 30.73
CA GLU A 197 13.71 12.96 29.79
C GLU A 197 14.01 11.53 29.31
N PHE A 198 14.40 10.66 30.25
CA PHE A 198 14.81 9.28 29.99
C PHE A 198 13.80 8.48 29.15
N GLN A 199 12.51 8.80 29.26
CA GLN A 199 11.45 8.17 28.47
C GLN A 199 11.55 8.45 26.96
N ASP A 200 12.25 9.49 26.56
CA ASP A 200 12.43 9.88 25.15
C ASP A 200 13.66 9.22 24.49
N ILE A 201 14.32 8.34 25.24
CA ILE A 201 15.47 7.60 24.70
C ILE A 201 15.00 6.49 23.79
N SER A 202 15.49 6.47 22.55
CA SER A 202 15.37 5.37 21.59
C SER A 202 16.63 4.52 21.55
N VAL A 203 16.57 3.38 20.84
CA VAL A 203 17.69 2.41 20.77
C VAL A 203 18.94 3.01 20.14
N ASP A 204 18.80 4.05 19.33
CA ASP A 204 19.87 4.79 18.66
C ASP A 204 20.48 5.92 19.53
N ARG A 205 19.95 6.18 20.69
CA ARG A 205 20.42 7.19 21.67
C ARG A 205 20.96 6.50 22.92
#